data_d7080c622e118c3e6a06ae6190a06f1d
#
_entry.id   d7080c622e118c3e6a06ae6190a06f1d
#
_cell.length_a   1.000
_cell.length_b   1.000
_cell.length_c   1.000
_cell.angle_alpha   90.00
_cell.angle_beta   90.00
_cell.angle_gamma   90.00
#
_symmetry.space_group_name_H-M   'P 1'
#
loop_
_entity.id
_entity.type
_entity.pdbx_description
1 polymer ?
#
loop_
_entity_poly.entity_id
_entity_poly.type
_entity_poly.pdbx_seq_one_letter_code
_entity_poly.pdbx_strand_id
1 'polypeptide(L)'
;MSAPPIGSFEDAVAFALTLPDTELSTSYGKPAVKVKSNGRAFLYTGHEHHSSFGIAIDLDTIEILKETDPDTFFQTPHYEGWPAVLIRFDSADPERVREMIERSRDWTAAMKPPKARKRK
;
A
#
# COMPACT_ATOMS: atom_id res chain seq x y z
N MET A 1 -18.33 14.52 -7.17
CA MET A 1 -17.91 14.83 -5.79
C MET A 1 -16.57 14.21 -5.49
N SER A 2 -15.66 14.99 -4.99
CA SER A 2 -14.32 14.48 -4.71
C SER A 2 -14.29 13.60 -3.48
N ALA A 3 -13.44 12.61 -3.50
CA ALA A 3 -13.22 11.78 -2.33
C ALA A 3 -12.44 12.61 -1.29
N PRO A 4 -12.69 12.38 0.00
CA PRO A 4 -11.91 13.08 1.03
C PRO A 4 -10.46 12.63 1.00
N PRO A 5 -9.54 13.48 1.42
CA PRO A 5 -8.13 13.08 1.46
C PRO A 5 -7.92 11.96 2.46
N ILE A 6 -6.91 11.14 2.19
CA ILE A 6 -6.46 10.12 3.13
C ILE A 6 -5.40 10.80 3.98
N GLY A 7 -5.78 11.19 5.18
CA GLY A 7 -4.94 12.02 6.04
C GLY A 7 -4.24 11.27 7.15
N SER A 8 -4.43 9.95 7.23
CA SER A 8 -3.83 9.16 8.28
C SER A 8 -3.76 7.71 7.85
N PHE A 9 -2.98 6.93 8.59
CA PHE A 9 -2.93 5.49 8.31
C PHE A 9 -4.29 4.85 8.55
N GLU A 10 -5.01 5.32 9.57
CA GLU A 10 -6.35 4.79 9.83
C GLU A 10 -7.29 5.03 8.67
N ASP A 11 -7.19 6.19 8.03
CA ASP A 11 -8.02 6.47 6.85
C ASP A 11 -7.67 5.53 5.72
N ALA A 12 -6.38 5.26 5.53
CA ALA A 12 -5.95 4.33 4.48
C ALA A 12 -6.45 2.93 4.75
N VAL A 13 -6.37 2.49 6.00
CA VAL A 13 -6.86 1.17 6.40
C VAL A 13 -8.37 1.09 6.19
N ALA A 14 -9.10 2.11 6.60
CA ALA A 14 -10.56 2.11 6.46
C ALA A 14 -10.95 1.95 5.00
N PHE A 15 -10.27 2.66 4.10
CA PHE A 15 -10.57 2.51 2.69
C PHE A 15 -10.20 1.12 2.18
N ALA A 16 -9.01 0.64 2.56
CA ALA A 16 -8.54 -0.67 2.09
C ALA A 16 -9.49 -1.79 2.52
N LEU A 17 -10.07 -1.67 3.70
CA LEU A 17 -10.97 -2.70 4.21
C LEU A 17 -12.32 -2.71 3.50
N THR A 18 -12.65 -1.68 2.71
CA THR A 18 -13.85 -1.71 1.88
C THR A 18 -13.65 -2.58 0.64
N LEU A 19 -12.41 -2.92 0.33
CA LEU A 19 -12.13 -3.73 -0.87
C LEU A 19 -12.37 -5.20 -0.57
N PRO A 20 -12.72 -5.98 -1.60
CA PRO A 20 -13.03 -7.40 -1.37
C PRO A 20 -11.79 -8.19 -0.97
N ASP A 21 -12.01 -9.22 -0.17
CA ASP A 21 -10.98 -10.20 0.20
C ASP A 21 -9.83 -9.57 0.97
N THR A 22 -10.13 -8.61 1.88
CA THR A 22 -9.10 -7.94 2.68
C THR A 22 -9.39 -8.09 4.16
N GLU A 23 -8.33 -8.01 4.95
CA GLU A 23 -8.47 -8.07 6.40
C GLU A 23 -7.35 -7.28 7.06
N LEU A 24 -7.63 -6.73 8.21
CA LEU A 24 -6.62 -6.07 9.02
C LEU A 24 -5.80 -7.13 9.74
N SER A 25 -4.48 -6.99 9.68
CA SER A 25 -3.58 -7.95 10.27
C SER A 25 -2.31 -7.21 10.68
N THR A 26 -1.21 -7.94 10.79
CA THR A 26 0.07 -7.33 11.11
C THR A 26 1.13 -7.84 10.15
N SER A 27 2.18 -7.03 10.00
CA SER A 27 3.35 -7.40 9.23
C SER A 27 4.56 -6.87 10.00
N TYR A 28 5.43 -7.77 10.43
CA TYR A 28 6.59 -7.41 11.25
C TYR A 28 6.18 -6.66 12.51
N GLY A 29 5.05 -7.09 13.10
CA GLY A 29 4.58 -6.51 14.35
C GLY A 29 3.85 -5.18 14.22
N LYS A 30 3.64 -4.69 13.00
CA LYS A 30 2.94 -3.42 12.76
C LYS A 30 1.66 -3.66 12.01
N PRO A 31 0.66 -2.78 12.16
CA PRO A 31 -0.61 -2.99 11.46
C PRO A 31 -0.42 -3.01 9.95
N ALA A 32 -1.16 -3.88 9.29
CA ALA A 32 -1.13 -4.00 7.83
C ALA A 32 -2.45 -4.56 7.36
N VAL A 33 -2.82 -4.25 6.11
CA VAL A 33 -3.99 -4.85 5.50
C VAL A 33 -3.50 -5.91 4.53
N LYS A 34 -4.06 -7.10 4.63
CA LYS A 34 -3.66 -8.25 3.82
C LYS A 34 -4.79 -8.70 2.93
N VAL A 35 -4.44 -9.35 1.84
CA VAL A 35 -5.40 -10.09 1.02
C VAL A 35 -5.65 -11.40 1.74
N LYS A 36 -6.92 -11.68 2.05
CA LYS A 36 -7.26 -12.87 2.82
C LYS A 36 -6.84 -14.16 2.12
N SER A 37 -7.09 -14.21 0.82
CA SER A 37 -6.92 -15.49 0.10
C SER A 37 -5.48 -15.92 -0.01
N ASN A 38 -4.51 -15.00 0.01
CA ASN A 38 -3.11 -15.40 -0.07
C ASN A 38 -2.26 -14.93 1.10
N GLY A 39 -2.83 -14.17 2.03
CA GLY A 39 -2.11 -13.75 3.22
C GLY A 39 -1.05 -12.68 3.00
N ARG A 40 -0.99 -12.09 1.83
CA ARG A 40 0.04 -11.09 1.55
C ARG A 40 -0.42 -9.70 1.92
N ALA A 41 0.47 -8.93 2.55
CA ALA A 41 0.19 -7.55 2.90
C ALA A 41 0.33 -6.66 1.67
N PHE A 42 -0.61 -5.73 1.49
CA PHE A 42 -0.52 -4.78 0.40
C PHE A 42 -0.56 -3.32 0.88
N LEU A 43 -0.91 -3.09 2.13
CA LEU A 43 -0.93 -1.74 2.70
C LEU A 43 -0.37 -1.83 4.11
N TYR A 44 0.60 -0.96 4.42
CA TYR A 44 1.31 -1.05 5.69
C TYR A 44 1.84 0.32 6.09
N THR A 45 2.31 0.43 7.33
CA THR A 45 2.87 1.69 7.80
C THR A 45 4.17 1.95 7.06
N GLY A 46 4.36 3.21 6.67
CA GLY A 46 5.60 3.60 6.05
C GLY A 46 6.71 3.76 7.08
N HIS A 47 7.91 3.98 6.58
CA HIS A 47 9.05 4.19 7.45
C HIS A 47 8.82 5.40 8.35
N GLU A 48 8.21 6.43 7.78
CA GLU A 48 7.83 7.62 8.54
C GLU A 48 6.32 7.63 8.67
N HIS A 49 5.83 6.89 9.64
CA HIS A 49 4.39 6.65 9.74
C HIS A 49 3.58 7.89 10.09
N HIS A 50 4.24 9.00 10.42
CA HIS A 50 3.53 10.26 10.66
C HIS A 50 3.22 11.00 9.37
N SER A 51 3.88 10.68 8.28
CA SER A 51 3.75 11.46 7.05
C SER A 51 3.37 10.62 5.85
N SER A 52 3.43 9.30 5.95
CA SER A 52 3.17 8.46 4.79
C SER A 52 2.79 7.05 5.20
N PHE A 53 2.26 6.32 4.23
CA PHE A 53 2.02 4.89 4.38
C PHE A 53 2.53 4.21 3.11
N GLY A 54 2.65 2.88 3.15
CA GLY A 54 3.19 2.13 2.02
C GLY A 54 2.17 1.21 1.39
N ILE A 55 2.31 0.99 0.09
CA ILE A 55 1.55 -0.03 -0.62
C ILE A 55 2.50 -0.85 -1.48
N ALA A 56 2.10 -2.08 -1.75
CA ALA A 56 2.84 -2.97 -2.64
C ALA A 56 2.28 -2.82 -4.04
N ILE A 57 3.14 -2.57 -5.02
CA ILE A 57 2.72 -2.48 -6.41
C ILE A 57 3.93 -2.70 -7.30
N ASP A 58 3.69 -3.00 -8.57
CA ASP A 58 4.77 -3.34 -9.48
C ASP A 58 5.73 -2.17 -9.73
N LEU A 59 6.96 -2.51 -10.08
CA LEU A 59 8.01 -1.53 -10.24
C LEU A 59 7.73 -0.53 -11.36
N ASP A 60 7.14 -0.99 -12.46
CA ASP A 60 6.84 -0.08 -13.56
C ASP A 60 5.85 0.99 -13.14
N THR A 61 4.82 0.61 -12.40
CA THR A 61 3.85 1.57 -11.90
C THR A 61 4.50 2.55 -10.94
N ILE A 62 5.41 2.06 -10.07
CA ILE A 62 6.12 2.92 -9.13
C ILE A 62 6.89 4.00 -9.87
N GLU A 63 7.58 3.64 -10.95
CA GLU A 63 8.34 4.64 -11.69
C GLU A 63 7.43 5.70 -12.29
N ILE A 64 6.29 5.29 -12.81
CA ILE A 64 5.34 6.24 -13.35
C ILE A 64 4.81 7.17 -12.27
N LEU A 65 4.50 6.64 -11.10
CA LEU A 65 3.99 7.44 -10.00
C LEU A 65 5.02 8.45 -9.52
N LYS A 66 6.27 8.03 -9.39
CA LYS A 66 7.34 8.92 -8.95
C LYS A 66 7.60 10.02 -9.97
N GLU A 67 7.38 9.72 -11.22
CA GLU A 67 7.61 10.69 -12.27
C GLU A 67 6.48 11.68 -12.43
N THR A 68 5.24 11.20 -12.28
CA THR A 68 4.06 12.03 -12.54
C THR A 68 3.54 12.74 -11.30
N ASP A 69 3.84 12.25 -10.10
CA ASP A 69 3.37 12.88 -8.87
C ASP A 69 4.35 12.62 -7.72
N PRO A 70 5.56 13.18 -7.82
CA PRO A 70 6.56 12.95 -6.78
C PRO A 70 6.23 13.58 -5.45
N ASP A 71 5.28 14.52 -5.42
CA ASP A 71 4.85 15.11 -4.15
C ASP A 71 4.02 14.14 -3.34
N THR A 72 3.42 13.14 -3.98
CA THR A 72 2.59 12.16 -3.31
C THR A 72 3.30 10.82 -3.18
N PHE A 73 3.94 10.35 -4.27
CA PHE A 73 4.51 9.00 -4.34
C PHE A 73 6.02 9.07 -4.34
N PHE A 74 6.65 8.34 -3.44
CA PHE A 74 8.12 8.40 -3.34
C PHE A 74 8.65 7.09 -2.76
N GLN A 75 9.96 6.94 -2.85
CA GLN A 75 10.65 5.83 -2.18
C GLN A 75 11.85 6.41 -1.46
N THR A 76 12.14 5.87 -0.29
CA THR A 76 13.42 6.15 0.37
C THR A 76 14.45 5.17 -0.17
N PRO A 77 15.74 5.39 0.06
CA PRO A 77 16.75 4.43 -0.40
C PRO A 77 16.48 3.02 0.07
N HIS A 78 15.86 2.86 1.23
CA HIS A 78 15.52 1.54 1.75
C HIS A 78 14.55 0.80 0.84
N TYR A 79 13.68 1.54 0.15
CA TYR A 79 12.63 0.94 -0.68
C TYR A 79 13.00 0.86 -2.15
N GLU A 80 14.05 1.56 -2.58
CA GLU A 80 14.39 1.56 -4.00
C GLU A 80 14.68 0.16 -4.48
N GLY A 81 14.10 -0.19 -5.61
CA GLY A 81 14.25 -1.53 -6.17
C GLY A 81 13.23 -2.54 -5.64
N TRP A 82 12.46 -2.19 -4.60
CA TRP A 82 11.43 -3.07 -4.08
C TRP A 82 10.07 -2.69 -4.66
N PRO A 83 9.15 -3.65 -4.81
CA PRO A 83 7.82 -3.35 -5.32
C PRO A 83 6.93 -2.76 -4.22
N ALA A 84 7.37 -1.63 -3.70
CA ALA A 84 6.66 -0.92 -2.65
C ALA A 84 6.92 0.57 -2.82
N VAL A 85 5.86 1.37 -2.68
CA VAL A 85 5.96 2.82 -2.80
C VAL A 85 5.31 3.46 -1.59
N LEU A 86 5.87 4.58 -1.16
CA LEU A 86 5.31 5.34 -0.05
C LEU A 86 4.40 6.42 -0.59
N ILE A 87 3.32 6.68 0.12
CA ILE A 87 2.30 7.65 -0.27
C ILE A 87 2.15 8.64 0.87
N ARG A 88 2.35 9.94 0.57
CA ARG A 88 2.19 10.96 1.60
C ARG A 88 0.72 11.18 1.89
N PHE A 89 0.43 11.48 3.16
CA PHE A 89 -0.94 11.79 3.55
C PHE A 89 -1.36 13.13 2.94
N ASP A 90 -2.66 13.32 2.82
CA ASP A 90 -3.25 14.57 2.37
C ASP A 90 -2.82 14.98 0.96
N SER A 91 -2.70 13.99 0.10
CA SER A 91 -2.40 14.25 -1.29
C SER A 91 -3.46 15.16 -1.91
N ALA A 92 -3.04 15.97 -2.85
CA ALA A 92 -3.97 16.81 -3.61
C ALA A 92 -4.85 16.00 -4.54
N ASP A 93 -4.51 14.72 -4.76
CA ASP A 93 -5.30 13.85 -5.65
C ASP A 93 -5.72 12.59 -4.90
N PRO A 94 -6.67 12.70 -3.96
CA PRO A 94 -7.07 11.53 -3.17
C PRO A 94 -7.72 10.43 -3.99
N GLU A 95 -8.31 10.77 -5.13
CA GLU A 95 -8.91 9.74 -5.97
C GLU A 95 -7.84 8.85 -6.58
N ARG A 96 -6.72 9.45 -6.99
CA ARG A 96 -5.62 8.65 -7.51
C ARG A 96 -5.01 7.78 -6.41
N VAL A 97 -4.91 8.32 -5.20
CA VAL A 97 -4.39 7.52 -4.09
C VAL A 97 -5.29 6.30 -3.86
N ARG A 98 -6.62 6.50 -3.86
CA ARG A 98 -7.54 5.38 -3.68
C ARG A 98 -7.42 4.38 -4.82
N GLU A 99 -7.28 4.87 -6.04
CA GLU A 99 -7.11 3.99 -7.19
C GLU A 99 -5.85 3.13 -7.03
N MET A 100 -4.78 3.73 -6.53
CA MET A 100 -3.54 2.99 -6.34
C MET A 100 -3.68 1.95 -5.25
N ILE A 101 -4.43 2.24 -4.18
CA ILE A 101 -4.68 1.24 -3.16
C ILE A 101 -5.47 0.07 -3.74
N GLU A 102 -6.48 0.35 -4.58
CA GLU A 102 -7.22 -0.71 -5.25
C GLU A 102 -6.33 -1.55 -6.14
N ARG A 103 -5.49 -0.89 -6.92
CA ARG A 103 -4.57 -1.62 -7.81
C ARG A 103 -3.55 -2.43 -7.04
N SER A 104 -3.12 -1.90 -5.89
CA SER A 104 -2.21 -2.64 -5.02
C SER A 104 -2.87 -3.93 -4.54
N ARG A 105 -4.14 -3.84 -4.09
CA ARG A 105 -4.85 -5.03 -3.68
C ARG A 105 -4.94 -6.04 -4.82
N ASP A 106 -5.31 -5.57 -6.02
CA ASP A 106 -5.46 -6.48 -7.15
C ASP A 106 -4.13 -7.11 -7.55
N TRP A 107 -3.08 -6.31 -7.58
CA TRP A 107 -1.75 -6.82 -7.93
C TRP A 107 -1.28 -7.86 -6.92
N THR A 108 -1.49 -7.58 -5.64
CA THR A 108 -1.08 -8.48 -4.57
C THR A 108 -1.94 -9.74 -4.56
N ALA A 109 -3.24 -9.59 -4.84
CA ALA A 109 -4.14 -10.74 -4.85
C ALA A 109 -3.82 -11.72 -5.98
N ALA A 110 -3.18 -11.25 -7.04
CA ALA A 110 -2.80 -12.11 -8.15
C ALA A 110 -1.56 -12.95 -7.85
N MET A 111 -0.89 -12.69 -6.74
CA MET A 111 0.32 -13.40 -6.38
C MET A 111 0.00 -14.71 -5.69
N LYS A 112 0.94 -15.64 -5.76
CA LYS A 112 0.83 -16.85 -4.98
C LYS A 112 1.03 -16.51 -3.50
N PRO A 113 0.49 -17.34 -2.59
CA PRO A 113 0.76 -17.11 -1.17
C PRO A 113 2.27 -17.12 -0.91
N PRO A 114 2.70 -16.42 0.15
CA PRO A 114 4.13 -16.45 0.48
C PRO A 114 4.55 -17.89 0.71
N LYS A 115 5.77 -18.21 0.29
CA LYS A 115 6.27 -19.54 0.48
C LYS A 115 6.29 -19.84 1.98
N ALA A 116 5.68 -20.95 2.35
CA ALA A 116 5.62 -21.29 3.75
C ALA A 116 7.00 -21.51 4.28
N ARG A 117 7.25 -20.97 5.48
CA ARG A 117 8.50 -21.20 6.10
C ARG A 117 8.58 -22.64 6.51
N LYS A 118 9.67 -23.28 6.16
CA LYS A 118 9.80 -24.63 6.54
C LYS A 118 9.85 -24.76 8.01
N ARG A 119 9.00 -25.60 8.52
CA ARG A 119 9.00 -25.85 9.90
C ARG A 119 9.74 -27.04 10.10
N LYS A 120 10.55 -27.03 10.96
CA LYS A 120 11.28 -28.23 11.09
C LYS A 120 11.06 -28.90 12.36
#